data_754cf277d4485330642843431b32027d
#
_entry.id   754cf277d4485330642843431b32027d
#
_cell.length_a   1.000
_cell.length_b   1.000
_cell.length_c   1.000
_cell.angle_alpha   90.00
_cell.angle_beta   90.00
_cell.angle_gamma   90.00
#
_symmetry.space_group_name_H-M   'P 1'
#
loop_
_entity.id
_entity.type
_entity.pdbx_description
1 polymer ?
#
loop_
_entity_poly.entity_id
_entity_poly.type
_entity_poly.pdbx_seq_one_letter_code
_entity_poly.pdbx_strand_id
1 'polypeptide(L)'
;MITVDGVDVSLGDVAVLDDVSLTVEAGEFVGLVGPNGAGKTTLLRAINGAIEPDDGSVSVDGDRIGDLSSRAGSRRVATVPQDTSVRFAFSVEDVVAMGRTPHRKRFGGDDDAGAHVDRALERTSTESLRDRRISTLSGGERQRVFVARALAQDAPALVLDEPTASLDINHATETLSLVRDLVDGEHAVLAAIHDLEAAARFCDRLVMLADGRVVAAGTPETVLTSEALATTFDTRSVVTENPVTGTPAVTPLSDTTERRCRIHVLGGGTVGARVVANLRAAGHDVTAGPCAEGDAILAVTEQLDVPTETVPPLSELDGGSVATTRERIRAADVTVLADLTVTPSGKRLDLAAEAPRLAVVEERPFSERNYAGDRSRRRYQRLCDRGTRATAGDVASVVVEVAAESARQTNRRET
;
A
#
# COMPACT_ATOMS: atom_id res chain seq x y z
N MET A 1 19.31 0.04 19.70
CA MET A 1 17.98 -0.58 19.95
C MET A 1 17.05 0.43 20.59
N ILE A 2 15.82 0.59 20.09
CA ILE A 2 14.75 1.37 20.71
C ILE A 2 13.81 0.39 21.41
N THR A 3 13.41 0.67 22.65
CA THR A 3 12.40 -0.11 23.37
C THR A 3 11.35 0.84 23.94
N VAL A 4 10.10 0.59 23.61
CA VAL A 4 8.92 1.26 24.15
C VAL A 4 8.15 0.19 24.93
N ASP A 5 7.85 0.45 26.20
CA ASP A 5 7.25 -0.52 27.12
C ASP A 5 6.07 0.13 27.86
N GLY A 6 4.85 -0.31 27.50
CA GLY A 6 3.59 0.08 28.13
C GLY A 6 3.34 1.59 28.14
N VAL A 7 3.64 2.29 27.04
CA VAL A 7 3.59 3.76 27.02
C VAL A 7 2.17 4.27 26.84
N ASP A 8 1.75 5.10 27.83
CA ASP A 8 0.53 5.90 27.81
C ASP A 8 0.86 7.37 27.61
N VAL A 9 0.12 8.07 26.76
CA VAL A 9 0.23 9.51 26.56
C VAL A 9 -1.13 10.14 26.39
N SER A 10 -1.41 11.18 27.18
CA SER A 10 -2.58 12.04 27.06
C SER A 10 -2.19 13.45 26.63
N LEU A 11 -2.94 14.06 25.75
CA LEU A 11 -2.79 15.47 25.36
C LEU A 11 -4.03 16.24 25.83
N GLY A 12 -3.91 16.93 26.97
CA GLY A 12 -5.04 17.48 27.70
C GLY A 12 -5.93 16.35 28.23
N ASP A 13 -7.22 16.37 27.91
CA ASP A 13 -8.17 15.33 28.33
C ASP A 13 -8.31 14.16 27.36
N VAL A 14 -7.49 14.11 26.30
CA VAL A 14 -7.57 13.08 25.25
C VAL A 14 -6.43 12.10 25.38
N ALA A 15 -6.73 10.83 25.67
CA ALA A 15 -5.77 9.74 25.56
C ALA A 15 -5.40 9.54 24.08
N VAL A 16 -4.10 9.61 23.77
CA VAL A 16 -3.58 9.49 22.40
C VAL A 16 -2.79 8.19 22.22
N LEU A 17 -2.09 7.73 23.23
CA LEU A 17 -1.45 6.41 23.28
C LEU A 17 -1.96 5.66 24.50
N ASP A 18 -2.17 4.36 24.37
CA ASP A 18 -2.75 3.48 25.37
C ASP A 18 -2.06 2.11 25.32
N ASP A 19 -1.21 1.83 26.30
CA ASP A 19 -0.41 0.60 26.47
C ASP A 19 0.43 0.23 25.23
N VAL A 20 1.15 1.22 24.66
CA VAL A 20 1.94 1.01 23.45
C VAL A 20 3.28 0.39 23.79
N SER A 21 3.54 -0.81 23.22
CA SER A 21 4.81 -1.52 23.35
C SER A 21 5.36 -1.92 21.97
N LEU A 22 6.65 -1.62 21.73
CA LEU A 22 7.36 -2.06 20.55
C LEU A 22 8.89 -2.03 20.75
N THR A 23 9.60 -2.76 19.92
CA THR A 23 11.08 -2.73 19.87
C THR A 23 11.53 -2.48 18.44
N VAL A 24 12.68 -1.79 18.29
CA VAL A 24 13.41 -1.64 17.04
C VAL A 24 14.86 -2.02 17.30
N GLU A 25 15.34 -3.06 16.67
CA GLU A 25 16.70 -3.54 16.85
C GLU A 25 17.71 -2.65 16.10
N ALA A 26 18.99 -2.72 16.50
CA ALA A 26 20.06 -2.10 15.71
C ALA A 26 20.15 -2.78 14.35
N GLY A 27 20.27 -2.01 13.28
CA GLY A 27 20.28 -2.54 11.93
C GLY A 27 18.87 -2.92 11.40
N GLU A 28 17.81 -2.45 12.05
CA GLU A 28 16.43 -2.71 11.64
C GLU A 28 15.74 -1.41 11.19
N PHE A 29 15.01 -1.48 10.07
CA PHE A 29 14.12 -0.43 9.60
C PHE A 29 12.66 -0.81 9.85
N VAL A 30 12.04 -0.19 10.84
CA VAL A 30 10.64 -0.42 11.20
C VAL A 30 9.77 0.71 10.68
N GLY A 31 8.73 0.35 9.93
CA GLY A 31 7.68 1.27 9.48
C GLY A 31 6.52 1.34 10.47
N LEU A 32 6.21 2.54 10.95
CA LEU A 32 5.02 2.80 11.76
C LEU A 32 3.89 3.24 10.83
N VAL A 33 2.88 2.39 10.66
CA VAL A 33 1.75 2.62 9.76
C VAL A 33 0.44 2.77 10.54
N GLY A 34 -0.57 3.38 9.94
CA GLY A 34 -1.87 3.57 10.56
C GLY A 34 -2.57 4.84 10.07
N PRO A 35 -3.86 5.04 10.37
CA PRO A 35 -4.63 6.19 9.93
C PRO A 35 -4.12 7.51 10.55
N ASN A 36 -4.63 8.63 10.02
CA ASN A 36 -4.39 9.93 10.61
C ASN A 36 -5.03 9.99 12.00
N GLY A 37 -4.31 10.54 12.96
CA GLY A 37 -4.77 10.58 14.35
C GLY A 37 -4.52 9.32 15.18
N ALA A 38 -3.95 8.25 14.60
CA ALA A 38 -3.64 7.01 15.33
C ALA A 38 -2.58 7.16 16.44
N GLY A 39 -1.91 8.32 16.56
CA GLY A 39 -0.89 8.56 17.59
C GLY A 39 0.56 8.43 17.09
N LYS A 40 0.82 8.19 15.79
CA LYS A 40 2.17 7.98 15.22
C LYS A 40 3.16 9.08 15.62
N THR A 41 2.85 10.34 15.30
CA THR A 41 3.71 11.49 15.65
C THR A 41 3.89 11.64 17.16
N THR A 42 2.85 11.33 17.96
CA THR A 42 2.93 11.37 19.43
C THR A 42 3.91 10.31 19.95
N LEU A 43 3.84 9.10 19.42
CA LEU A 43 4.79 8.03 19.74
C LEU A 43 6.24 8.42 19.37
N LEU A 44 6.46 8.96 18.16
CA LEU A 44 7.78 9.45 17.76
C LEU A 44 8.30 10.57 18.68
N ARG A 45 7.41 11.45 19.17
CA ARG A 45 7.76 12.50 20.14
C ARG A 45 8.02 11.96 21.54
N ALA A 46 7.37 10.88 21.96
CA ALA A 46 7.71 10.20 23.19
C ALA A 46 9.10 9.54 23.10
N ILE A 47 9.40 8.90 21.96
CA ILE A 47 10.70 8.25 21.71
C ILE A 47 11.85 9.27 21.71
N ASN A 48 11.66 10.45 21.14
CA ASN A 48 12.73 11.47 21.13
C ASN A 48 12.76 12.36 22.38
N GLY A 49 11.90 12.10 23.37
CA GLY A 49 11.84 12.84 24.65
C GLY A 49 11.21 14.22 24.54
N ALA A 50 10.50 14.54 23.46
CA ALA A 50 9.75 15.80 23.32
C ALA A 50 8.42 15.77 24.08
N ILE A 51 7.89 14.58 24.36
CA ILE A 51 6.72 14.32 25.20
C ILE A 51 7.14 13.30 26.25
N GLU A 52 6.84 13.56 27.51
CA GLU A 52 7.01 12.61 28.61
C GLU A 52 5.76 11.74 28.69
N PRO A 53 5.89 10.38 28.67
CA PRO A 53 4.76 9.47 28.87
C PRO A 53 4.12 9.66 30.24
N ASP A 54 2.79 9.48 30.32
CA ASP A 54 2.04 9.46 31.59
C ASP A 54 2.33 8.17 32.39
N ASP A 55 2.50 7.04 31.67
CA ASP A 55 2.94 5.74 32.22
C ASP A 55 3.82 5.00 31.20
N GLY A 56 4.48 3.96 31.65
CA GLY A 56 5.43 3.18 30.85
C GLY A 56 6.80 3.83 30.72
N SER A 57 7.55 3.39 29.72
CA SER A 57 8.90 3.94 29.50
C SER A 57 9.42 3.78 28.08
N VAL A 58 10.30 4.68 27.69
CA VAL A 58 11.08 4.60 26.46
C VAL A 58 12.56 4.54 26.80
N SER A 59 13.28 3.59 26.20
CA SER A 59 14.73 3.49 26.33
C SER A 59 15.40 3.30 24.96
N VAL A 60 16.62 3.83 24.85
CA VAL A 60 17.49 3.67 23.66
C VAL A 60 18.86 3.22 24.15
N ASP A 61 19.31 2.08 23.63
CA ASP A 61 20.54 1.40 24.07
C ASP A 61 20.64 1.21 25.59
N GLY A 62 19.49 0.95 26.23
CA GLY A 62 19.39 0.73 27.68
C GLY A 62 19.28 2.03 28.50
N ASP A 63 19.47 3.19 27.92
CA ASP A 63 19.27 4.47 28.60
C ASP A 63 17.80 4.89 28.52
N ARG A 64 17.14 5.09 29.68
CA ARG A 64 15.77 5.59 29.74
C ARG A 64 15.71 7.05 29.35
N ILE A 65 14.97 7.38 28.29
CA ILE A 65 14.94 8.74 27.71
C ILE A 65 14.41 9.78 28.71
N GLY A 66 13.39 9.43 29.49
CA GLY A 66 12.81 10.33 30.51
C GLY A 66 13.81 10.76 31.62
N ASP A 67 14.83 9.92 31.87
CA ASP A 67 15.86 10.25 32.90
C ASP A 67 16.99 11.11 32.36
N LEU A 68 17.03 11.32 31.04
CA LEU A 68 18.10 12.08 30.39
C LEU A 68 17.76 13.57 30.28
N SER A 69 18.78 14.42 30.38
CA SER A 69 18.62 15.81 29.94
C SER A 69 18.31 15.84 28.43
N SER A 70 17.60 16.87 27.96
CA SER A 70 17.28 17.03 26.52
C SER A 70 18.53 16.92 25.63
N ARG A 71 19.66 17.37 26.08
CA ARG A 71 20.95 17.24 25.38
C ARG A 71 21.43 15.79 25.33
N ALA A 72 21.31 15.05 26.41
CA ALA A 72 21.72 13.65 26.48
C ALA A 72 20.73 12.77 25.65
N GLY A 73 19.44 13.03 25.73
CA GLY A 73 18.43 12.38 24.89
C GLY A 73 18.66 12.62 23.39
N SER A 74 19.01 13.87 23.01
CA SER A 74 19.38 14.17 21.61
C SER A 74 20.68 13.50 21.13
N ARG A 75 21.48 12.92 21.98
CA ARG A 75 22.62 12.05 21.58
C ARG A 75 22.20 10.59 21.38
N ARG A 76 21.01 10.24 21.82
CA ARG A 76 20.45 8.89 21.68
C ARG A 76 19.49 8.78 20.50
N VAL A 77 18.76 9.87 20.21
CA VAL A 77 17.73 9.87 19.15
C VAL A 77 17.93 11.07 18.24
N ALA A 78 18.20 10.81 16.97
CA ALA A 78 18.14 11.79 15.90
C ALA A 78 16.76 11.80 15.26
N THR A 79 16.27 12.99 14.89
CA THR A 79 14.91 13.14 14.34
C THR A 79 14.92 13.88 13.01
N VAL A 80 14.23 13.31 12.02
CA VAL A 80 13.84 13.97 10.77
C VAL A 80 12.37 14.35 10.91
N PRO A 81 12.04 15.66 10.99
CA PRO A 81 10.67 16.11 11.15
C PRO A 81 9.88 16.05 9.84
N GLN A 82 8.56 16.02 9.92
CA GLN A 82 7.65 16.09 8.79
C GLN A 82 7.79 17.42 8.03
N ASP A 83 7.81 18.56 8.76
CA ASP A 83 8.02 19.88 8.15
C ASP A 83 9.51 20.21 8.09
N THR A 84 10.04 20.20 6.88
CA THR A 84 11.42 20.58 6.57
C THR A 84 11.53 22.04 6.07
N SER A 85 10.49 22.85 6.23
CA SER A 85 10.51 24.25 5.81
C SER A 85 11.45 25.08 6.71
N VAL A 86 12.40 25.77 6.09
CA VAL A 86 13.33 26.67 6.77
C VAL A 86 13.14 28.09 6.24
N ARG A 87 12.79 29.01 7.11
CA ARG A 87 12.54 30.42 6.76
C ARG A 87 13.80 31.27 6.72
N PHE A 88 14.95 30.72 7.11
CA PHE A 88 16.22 31.43 7.19
C PHE A 88 17.17 31.06 6.04
N ALA A 89 18.08 31.96 5.70
CA ALA A 89 19.01 31.82 4.59
C ALA A 89 20.31 31.07 5.00
N PHE A 90 20.17 29.90 5.64
CA PHE A 90 21.30 29.04 5.97
C PHE A 90 21.82 28.29 4.74
N SER A 91 23.12 28.02 4.68
CA SER A 91 23.68 27.06 3.75
C SER A 91 23.28 25.63 4.12
N VAL A 92 23.41 24.69 3.19
CA VAL A 92 23.23 23.27 3.46
C VAL A 92 24.20 22.81 4.56
N GLU A 93 25.46 23.23 4.49
CA GLU A 93 26.46 22.92 5.51
C GLU A 93 26.04 23.40 6.90
N ASP A 94 25.54 24.64 7.02
CA ASP A 94 25.05 25.16 8.30
C ASP A 94 23.92 24.30 8.87
N VAL A 95 22.96 23.88 8.02
CA VAL A 95 21.83 23.04 8.44
C VAL A 95 22.31 21.67 8.91
N VAL A 96 23.22 21.04 8.19
CA VAL A 96 23.79 19.74 8.58
C VAL A 96 24.60 19.86 9.87
N ALA A 97 25.41 20.92 10.01
CA ALA A 97 26.19 21.21 11.22
C ALA A 97 25.32 21.45 12.47
N MET A 98 24.05 21.87 12.32
CA MET A 98 23.11 21.95 13.44
C MET A 98 22.88 20.58 14.11
N GLY A 99 23.01 19.46 13.36
CA GLY A 99 22.96 18.11 13.92
C GLY A 99 24.01 17.88 15.02
N ARG A 100 25.14 18.58 14.97
CA ARG A 100 26.21 18.45 15.97
C ARG A 100 25.94 19.26 17.27
N THR A 101 24.85 20.01 17.35
CA THR A 101 24.51 20.82 18.53
C THR A 101 24.58 20.05 19.86
N PRO A 102 24.09 18.80 19.98
CA PRO A 102 24.19 18.02 21.22
C PRO A 102 25.61 17.67 21.63
N HIS A 103 26.59 17.73 20.73
CA HIS A 103 27.99 17.37 20.98
C HIS A 103 28.88 18.57 21.31
N ARG A 104 28.45 19.81 21.01
CA ARG A 104 29.23 21.03 21.29
C ARG A 104 29.47 21.21 22.80
N LYS A 105 30.71 21.41 23.21
CA LYS A 105 31.08 21.68 24.61
C LYS A 105 30.60 23.08 25.03
N ARG A 106 30.30 23.27 26.31
CA ARG A 106 29.85 24.57 26.85
C ARG A 106 30.92 25.67 26.68
N PHE A 107 32.22 25.28 26.74
CA PHE A 107 33.37 26.11 26.45
C PHE A 107 34.28 25.32 25.50
N GLY A 108 34.15 25.61 24.20
CA GLY A 108 34.90 24.92 23.15
C GLY A 108 34.01 24.44 22.04
N GLY A 109 34.60 24.00 20.91
CA GLY A 109 33.91 23.43 19.77
C GLY A 109 33.58 21.94 19.95
N ASP A 110 33.10 21.35 18.90
CA ASP A 110 33.10 19.91 18.63
C ASP A 110 34.28 19.69 17.66
N ASP A 111 35.34 19.06 18.14
CA ASP A 111 36.62 18.97 17.41
C ASP A 111 36.45 18.09 16.13
N ASP A 112 35.45 17.19 16.11
CA ASP A 112 35.16 16.28 15.02
C ASP A 112 33.93 16.71 14.16
N ALA A 113 33.34 17.89 14.43
CA ALA A 113 32.11 18.34 13.79
C ALA A 113 32.21 18.33 12.25
N GLY A 114 33.34 18.80 11.69
CA GLY A 114 33.57 18.84 10.27
C GLY A 114 33.53 17.44 9.63
N ALA A 115 34.21 16.48 10.24
CA ALA A 115 34.25 15.10 9.73
C ALA A 115 32.87 14.42 9.74
N HIS A 116 32.04 14.68 10.76
CA HIS A 116 30.65 14.18 10.79
C HIS A 116 29.76 14.85 9.74
N VAL A 117 29.92 16.16 9.52
CA VAL A 117 29.20 16.90 8.47
C VAL A 117 29.59 16.38 7.09
N ASP A 118 30.88 16.23 6.81
CA ASP A 118 31.39 15.72 5.52
C ASP A 118 30.84 14.33 5.22
N ARG A 119 30.94 13.41 6.17
CA ARG A 119 30.41 12.05 6.06
C ARG A 119 28.90 12.02 5.85
N ALA A 120 28.16 12.88 6.54
CA ALA A 120 26.71 12.97 6.41
C ALA A 120 26.30 13.48 5.01
N LEU A 121 27.00 14.49 4.49
CA LEU A 121 26.77 15.00 3.13
C LEU A 121 27.09 13.95 2.07
N GLU A 122 28.20 13.23 2.21
CA GLU A 122 28.60 12.14 1.32
C GLU A 122 27.54 11.02 1.30
N ARG A 123 27.17 10.50 2.48
CA ARG A 123 26.18 9.41 2.60
C ARG A 123 24.80 9.76 2.03
N THR A 124 24.44 11.03 2.00
CA THR A 124 23.15 11.51 1.47
C THR A 124 23.26 12.07 0.04
N SER A 125 24.46 11.99 -0.59
CA SER A 125 24.73 12.54 -1.93
C SER A 125 24.33 14.02 -2.05
N THR A 126 24.61 14.81 -1.01
CA THR A 126 24.29 16.25 -0.95
C THR A 126 25.53 17.16 -0.91
N GLU A 127 26.73 16.62 -1.11
CA GLU A 127 28.00 17.37 -1.10
C GLU A 127 28.01 18.54 -2.10
N SER A 128 27.47 18.30 -3.33
CA SER A 128 27.39 19.32 -4.37
C SER A 128 26.45 20.49 -4.01
N LEU A 129 25.64 20.33 -2.96
CA LEU A 129 24.69 21.32 -2.48
C LEU A 129 25.24 22.13 -1.30
N ARG A 130 26.44 21.81 -0.78
CA ARG A 130 27.02 22.31 0.47
C ARG A 130 26.85 23.83 0.66
N ASP A 131 27.23 24.62 -0.34
CA ASP A 131 27.23 26.07 -0.27
C ASP A 131 25.89 26.70 -0.69
N ARG A 132 24.93 25.88 -1.17
CA ARG A 132 23.63 26.37 -1.60
C ARG A 132 22.76 26.73 -0.40
N ARG A 133 21.90 27.73 -0.57
CA ARG A 133 20.90 28.08 0.45
C ARG A 133 19.82 27.04 0.49
N ILE A 134 19.46 26.55 1.69
CA ILE A 134 18.42 25.54 1.90
C ILE A 134 17.08 25.94 1.28
N SER A 135 16.76 27.24 1.26
CA SER A 135 15.52 27.78 0.68
C SER A 135 15.43 27.69 -0.85
N THR A 136 16.56 27.41 -1.55
CA THR A 136 16.62 27.27 -3.00
C THR A 136 16.55 25.83 -3.47
N LEU A 137 16.49 24.89 -2.55
CA LEU A 137 16.47 23.47 -2.86
C LEU A 137 15.05 22.97 -3.21
N SER A 138 14.98 21.95 -4.07
CA SER A 138 13.75 21.18 -4.26
C SER A 138 13.30 20.49 -2.98
N GLY A 139 12.07 19.99 -2.94
CA GLY A 139 11.55 19.23 -1.79
C GLY A 139 12.42 18.02 -1.46
N GLY A 140 12.79 17.21 -2.47
CA GLY A 140 13.62 16.02 -2.30
C GLY A 140 15.06 16.34 -1.90
N GLU A 141 15.70 17.37 -2.51
CA GLU A 141 17.03 17.82 -2.09
C GLU A 141 17.02 18.26 -0.61
N ARG A 142 16.01 19.04 -0.22
CA ARG A 142 15.86 19.51 1.15
C ARG A 142 15.63 18.36 2.13
N GLN A 143 14.82 17.39 1.77
CA GLN A 143 14.59 16.19 2.58
C GLN A 143 15.90 15.43 2.83
N ARG A 144 16.72 15.20 1.80
CA ARG A 144 18.04 14.57 1.94
C ARG A 144 18.98 15.37 2.85
N VAL A 145 18.94 16.71 2.82
CA VAL A 145 19.71 17.57 3.73
C VAL A 145 19.25 17.40 5.18
N PHE A 146 17.95 17.23 5.44
CA PHE A 146 17.46 16.95 6.80
C PHE A 146 17.83 15.55 7.29
N VAL A 147 17.88 14.57 6.40
CA VAL A 147 18.46 13.24 6.70
C VAL A 147 19.95 13.39 7.01
N ALA A 148 20.72 14.16 6.22
CA ALA A 148 22.13 14.44 6.50
C ALA A 148 22.32 15.10 7.87
N ARG A 149 21.46 16.06 8.24
CA ARG A 149 21.48 16.69 9.57
C ARG A 149 21.29 15.67 10.69
N ALA A 150 20.34 14.74 10.52
CA ALA A 150 20.08 13.68 11.49
C ALA A 150 21.27 12.71 11.59
N LEU A 151 21.89 12.35 10.49
CA LEU A 151 23.11 11.51 10.48
C LEU A 151 24.30 12.20 11.11
N ALA A 152 24.50 13.50 10.84
CA ALA A 152 25.57 14.27 11.47
C ALA A 152 25.46 14.31 13.01
N GLN A 153 24.26 14.07 13.56
CA GLN A 153 24.02 13.96 15.00
C GLN A 153 24.69 12.73 15.62
N ASP A 154 24.96 11.66 14.83
CA ASP A 154 25.67 10.45 15.27
C ASP A 154 24.97 9.78 16.46
N ALA A 155 23.67 9.60 16.36
CA ALA A 155 22.83 8.96 17.36
C ALA A 155 22.52 7.51 16.96
N PRO A 156 22.45 6.55 17.90
CA PRO A 156 22.17 5.15 17.60
C PRO A 156 20.74 4.90 17.11
N ALA A 157 19.82 5.81 17.40
CA ALA A 157 18.42 5.72 16.92
C ALA A 157 18.08 6.89 16.00
N LEU A 158 17.38 6.58 14.89
CA LEU A 158 16.88 7.53 13.92
C LEU A 158 15.36 7.43 13.83
N VAL A 159 14.67 8.54 14.08
CA VAL A 159 13.20 8.63 14.02
C VAL A 159 12.80 9.58 12.90
N LEU A 160 11.94 9.12 11.99
CA LEU A 160 11.48 9.93 10.86
C LEU A 160 9.96 10.09 10.93
N ASP A 161 9.50 11.33 10.92
CA ASP A 161 8.08 11.64 10.90
C ASP A 161 7.66 11.99 9.47
N GLU A 162 7.01 11.05 8.78
CA GLU A 162 6.52 11.18 7.40
C GLU A 162 7.58 11.69 6.40
N PRO A 163 8.73 11.00 6.26
CA PRO A 163 9.86 11.50 5.49
C PRO A 163 9.58 11.64 3.99
N THR A 164 8.48 11.14 3.51
CA THR A 164 8.07 11.18 2.10
C THR A 164 6.86 12.07 1.84
N ALA A 165 6.31 12.72 2.88
CA ALA A 165 5.18 13.63 2.72
C ALA A 165 5.55 14.77 1.76
N SER A 166 4.65 15.06 0.81
CA SER A 166 4.82 16.13 -0.20
C SER A 166 5.96 15.91 -1.21
N LEU A 167 6.53 14.71 -1.30
CA LEU A 167 7.48 14.33 -2.34
C LEU A 167 6.76 13.63 -3.49
N ASP A 168 7.29 13.78 -4.70
CA ASP A 168 6.88 12.93 -5.82
C ASP A 168 7.42 11.50 -5.66
N ILE A 169 6.91 10.58 -6.47
CA ILE A 169 7.23 9.14 -6.38
C ILE A 169 8.74 8.88 -6.46
N ASN A 170 9.48 9.60 -7.31
CA ASN A 170 10.92 9.39 -7.48
C ASN A 170 11.68 9.80 -6.22
N HIS A 171 11.43 11.01 -5.72
CA HIS A 171 12.08 11.53 -4.54
C HIS A 171 11.69 10.76 -3.26
N ALA A 172 10.43 10.29 -3.16
CA ALA A 172 10.00 9.43 -2.06
C ALA A 172 10.76 8.10 -2.06
N THR A 173 10.88 7.46 -3.24
CA THR A 173 11.64 6.22 -3.41
C THR A 173 13.13 6.42 -3.08
N GLU A 174 13.75 7.48 -3.59
CA GLU A 174 15.15 7.81 -3.30
C GLU A 174 15.38 8.03 -1.80
N THR A 175 14.47 8.74 -1.12
CA THR A 175 14.57 9.01 0.32
C THR A 175 14.47 7.73 1.14
N LEU A 176 13.51 6.84 0.85
CA LEU A 176 13.37 5.57 1.57
C LEU A 176 14.52 4.60 1.26
N SER A 177 15.01 4.56 0.01
CA SER A 177 16.22 3.79 -0.34
C SER A 177 17.43 4.30 0.44
N LEU A 178 17.62 5.62 0.49
CA LEU A 178 18.69 6.21 1.29
C LEU A 178 18.58 5.80 2.76
N VAL A 179 17.39 5.91 3.37
CA VAL A 179 17.17 5.49 4.76
C VAL A 179 17.48 4.01 4.93
N ARG A 180 17.09 3.15 3.99
CA ARG A 180 17.40 1.72 4.00
C ARG A 180 18.91 1.45 3.97
N ASP A 181 19.65 2.14 3.09
CA ASP A 181 21.11 2.02 2.99
C ASP A 181 21.85 2.51 4.26
N LEU A 182 21.20 3.40 5.03
CA LEU A 182 21.74 3.91 6.30
C LEU A 182 21.58 2.93 7.46
N VAL A 183 20.65 1.98 7.35
CA VAL A 183 20.36 0.97 8.38
C VAL A 183 21.45 -0.10 8.48
N ASP A 184 22.31 -0.25 7.44
CA ASP A 184 23.34 -1.28 7.39
C ASP A 184 24.27 -1.31 8.62
N GLY A 185 23.77 -1.94 9.68
CA GLY A 185 24.53 -2.46 10.82
C GLY A 185 24.60 -1.60 12.08
N GLU A 186 24.23 -0.31 12.07
CA GLU A 186 24.52 0.56 13.23
C GLU A 186 23.30 1.31 13.80
N HIS A 187 22.29 1.65 13.01
CA HIS A 187 21.17 2.46 13.46
C HIS A 187 19.89 1.66 13.64
N ALA A 188 19.15 1.89 14.71
CA ALA A 188 17.76 1.50 14.85
C ALA A 188 16.89 2.60 14.21
N VAL A 189 16.11 2.28 13.17
CA VAL A 189 15.33 3.26 12.42
C VAL A 189 13.83 2.99 12.57
N LEU A 190 13.09 4.01 13.02
CA LEU A 190 11.62 4.00 13.06
C LEU A 190 11.08 5.16 12.24
N ALA A 191 10.25 4.86 11.23
CA ALA A 191 9.65 5.89 10.39
C ALA A 191 8.12 5.78 10.34
N ALA A 192 7.42 6.88 10.59
CA ALA A 192 6.01 6.98 10.26
C ALA A 192 5.86 7.10 8.75
N ILE A 193 5.14 6.16 8.14
CA ILE A 193 4.96 6.08 6.68
C ILE A 193 3.47 5.95 6.37
N HIS A 194 2.96 6.80 5.46
CA HIS A 194 1.56 6.75 5.04
C HIS A 194 1.31 5.78 3.90
N ASP A 195 2.26 5.65 2.99
CA ASP A 195 2.16 4.75 1.85
C ASP A 195 2.49 3.33 2.30
N LEU A 196 1.46 2.48 2.36
CA LEU A 196 1.59 1.09 2.81
C LEU A 196 2.45 0.23 1.88
N GLU A 197 2.39 0.50 0.56
CA GLU A 197 3.21 -0.23 -0.41
C GLU A 197 4.69 0.17 -0.31
N ALA A 198 4.96 1.46 -0.10
CA ALA A 198 6.29 1.94 0.19
C ALA A 198 6.82 1.38 1.52
N ALA A 199 6.00 1.37 2.57
CA ALA A 199 6.36 0.76 3.85
C ALA A 199 6.69 -0.74 3.71
N ALA A 200 5.85 -1.48 2.97
CA ALA A 200 6.07 -2.90 2.69
C ALA A 200 7.35 -3.18 1.89
N ARG A 201 7.74 -2.26 1.02
CA ARG A 201 8.91 -2.41 0.15
C ARG A 201 10.24 -2.12 0.85
N PHE A 202 10.27 -1.13 1.75
CA PHE A 202 11.50 -0.61 2.29
C PHE A 202 11.78 -1.01 3.74
N CYS A 203 10.74 -1.36 4.52
CA CYS A 203 10.89 -1.70 5.93
C CYS A 203 11.04 -3.21 6.14
N ASP A 204 11.86 -3.61 7.12
CA ASP A 204 12.01 -5.01 7.54
C ASP A 204 10.78 -5.49 8.29
N ARG A 205 10.22 -4.61 9.13
CA ARG A 205 9.01 -4.85 9.90
C ARG A 205 8.10 -3.64 9.87
N LEU A 206 6.81 -3.92 10.06
CA LEU A 206 5.78 -2.90 10.25
C LEU A 206 5.18 -3.00 11.64
N VAL A 207 4.83 -1.86 12.20
CA VAL A 207 3.99 -1.73 13.38
C VAL A 207 2.76 -0.92 12.97
N MET A 208 1.58 -1.54 13.06
CA MET A 208 0.31 -0.91 12.74
C MET A 208 -0.31 -0.34 14.00
N LEU A 209 -0.53 0.97 13.99
CA LEU A 209 -1.12 1.72 15.10
C LEU A 209 -2.53 2.19 14.73
N ALA A 210 -3.51 1.94 15.59
CA ALA A 210 -4.87 2.46 15.49
C ALA A 210 -5.40 2.82 16.88
N ASP A 211 -6.13 3.91 16.99
CA ASP A 211 -6.74 4.39 18.24
C ASP A 211 -5.78 4.39 19.44
N GLY A 212 -4.53 4.76 19.18
CA GLY A 212 -3.48 4.83 20.21
C GLY A 212 -2.89 3.49 20.62
N ARG A 213 -3.23 2.37 19.97
CA ARG A 213 -2.78 1.01 20.31
C ARG A 213 -2.07 0.33 19.15
N VAL A 214 -1.16 -0.58 19.46
CA VAL A 214 -0.56 -1.47 18.46
C VAL A 214 -1.57 -2.58 18.12
N VAL A 215 -2.03 -2.58 16.85
CA VAL A 215 -2.99 -3.57 16.33
C VAL A 215 -2.27 -4.81 15.78
N ALA A 216 -1.14 -4.58 15.10
CA ALA A 216 -0.33 -5.65 14.53
C ALA A 216 1.14 -5.22 14.45
N ALA A 217 2.05 -6.17 14.61
CA ALA A 217 3.49 -5.97 14.42
C ALA A 217 4.13 -7.24 13.84
N GLY A 218 5.01 -7.09 12.84
CA GLY A 218 5.66 -8.21 12.17
C GLY A 218 6.19 -7.84 10.79
N THR A 219 6.44 -8.84 9.95
CA THR A 219 6.81 -8.58 8.55
C THR A 219 5.66 -7.93 7.79
N PRO A 220 5.92 -7.23 6.68
CA PRO A 220 4.87 -6.59 5.89
C PRO A 220 3.72 -7.55 5.53
N GLU A 221 4.01 -8.80 5.17
CA GLU A 221 3.03 -9.81 4.80
C GLU A 221 2.11 -10.21 5.97
N THR A 222 2.64 -10.21 7.19
CA THR A 222 1.88 -10.57 8.39
C THR A 222 1.03 -9.42 8.93
N VAL A 223 1.45 -8.18 8.69
CA VAL A 223 0.78 -6.96 9.17
C VAL A 223 -0.26 -6.46 8.18
N LEU A 224 0.06 -6.45 6.89
CA LEU A 224 -0.84 -5.95 5.84
C LEU A 224 -1.79 -7.06 5.37
N THR A 225 -2.74 -7.42 6.22
CA THR A 225 -3.82 -8.36 5.90
C THR A 225 -5.13 -7.62 5.65
N SER A 226 -6.03 -8.20 4.85
CA SER A 226 -7.35 -7.60 4.60
C SER A 226 -8.14 -7.35 5.89
N GLU A 227 -8.00 -8.23 6.90
CA GLU A 227 -8.66 -8.11 8.20
C GLU A 227 -8.08 -6.96 9.03
N ALA A 228 -6.75 -6.88 9.15
CA ALA A 228 -6.07 -5.81 9.87
C ALA A 228 -6.35 -4.43 9.24
N LEU A 229 -6.33 -4.36 7.91
CA LEU A 229 -6.65 -3.13 7.18
C LEU A 229 -8.11 -2.70 7.35
N ALA A 230 -9.06 -3.64 7.32
CA ALA A 230 -10.47 -3.33 7.54
C ALA A 230 -10.71 -2.79 8.96
N THR A 231 -10.08 -3.40 9.96
CA THR A 231 -10.20 -2.96 11.36
C THR A 231 -9.53 -1.61 11.61
N THR A 232 -8.37 -1.37 10.98
CA THR A 232 -7.55 -0.18 11.24
C THR A 232 -8.00 1.05 10.45
N PHE A 233 -8.38 0.86 9.17
CA PHE A 233 -8.70 1.97 8.26
C PHE A 233 -10.20 2.10 7.95
N ASP A 234 -11.04 1.28 8.58
CA ASP A 234 -12.50 1.20 8.30
C ASP A 234 -12.78 1.08 6.79
N THR A 235 -11.93 0.35 6.09
CA THR A 235 -11.98 0.20 4.64
C THR A 235 -11.71 -1.23 4.25
N ARG A 236 -12.63 -1.85 3.52
CA ARG A 236 -12.38 -3.16 2.92
C ARG A 236 -11.26 -3.04 1.91
N SER A 237 -10.28 -3.92 1.99
CA SER A 237 -9.13 -3.90 1.10
C SER A 237 -8.79 -5.31 0.63
N VAL A 238 -8.26 -5.40 -0.58
CA VAL A 238 -7.63 -6.62 -1.11
C VAL A 238 -6.13 -6.44 -0.99
N VAL A 239 -5.46 -7.42 -0.45
CA VAL A 239 -4.00 -7.48 -0.42
C VAL A 239 -3.55 -8.54 -1.39
N THR A 240 -2.77 -8.14 -2.38
CA THR A 240 -2.17 -9.04 -3.38
C THR A 240 -0.65 -8.94 -3.30
N GLU A 241 0.05 -9.92 -3.84
CA GLU A 241 1.50 -9.81 -4.02
C GLU A 241 1.80 -8.98 -5.28
N ASN A 242 2.65 -7.97 -5.14
CA ASN A 242 3.15 -7.22 -6.28
C ASN A 242 4.10 -8.12 -7.09
N PRO A 243 3.81 -8.42 -8.37
CA PRO A 243 4.59 -9.40 -9.16
C PRO A 243 6.02 -8.94 -9.50
N VAL A 244 6.36 -7.66 -9.25
CA VAL A 244 7.69 -7.11 -9.51
C VAL A 244 8.54 -7.09 -8.24
N THR A 245 7.95 -6.72 -7.11
CA THR A 245 8.68 -6.55 -5.85
C THR A 245 8.51 -7.73 -4.89
N GLY A 246 7.51 -8.58 -5.10
CA GLY A 246 7.15 -9.67 -4.18
C GLY A 246 6.54 -9.19 -2.86
N THR A 247 6.28 -7.89 -2.72
CA THR A 247 5.76 -7.29 -1.49
C THR A 247 4.23 -7.12 -1.54
N PRO A 248 3.54 -7.00 -0.39
CA PRO A 248 2.11 -6.72 -0.36
C PRO A 248 1.74 -5.44 -1.11
N ALA A 249 0.73 -5.53 -1.97
CA ALA A 249 0.06 -4.41 -2.63
C ALA A 249 -1.38 -4.30 -2.13
N VAL A 250 -1.77 -3.13 -1.66
CA VAL A 250 -3.07 -2.88 -1.01
C VAL A 250 -4.00 -2.13 -1.95
N THR A 251 -5.11 -2.76 -2.31
CA THR A 251 -6.16 -2.12 -3.13
C THR A 251 -7.39 -1.85 -2.26
N PRO A 252 -7.70 -0.59 -1.91
CA PRO A 252 -8.91 -0.27 -1.18
C PRO A 252 -10.16 -0.57 -2.02
N LEU A 253 -11.21 -1.07 -1.36
CA LEU A 253 -12.49 -1.37 -1.97
C LEU A 253 -13.51 -0.29 -1.64
N SER A 254 -14.16 0.30 -2.65
CA SER A 254 -15.20 1.32 -2.45
C SER A 254 -16.53 0.67 -2.10
N ASP A 255 -17.16 1.05 -1.00
CA ASP A 255 -18.51 0.58 -0.61
C ASP A 255 -19.64 1.27 -1.38
N THR A 256 -19.33 2.09 -2.38
CA THR A 256 -20.28 2.93 -3.08
C THR A 256 -20.86 2.28 -4.33
N THR A 257 -21.80 1.36 -4.16
CA THR A 257 -22.75 1.04 -5.24
C THR A 257 -24.17 1.16 -4.73
N GLU A 258 -24.92 2.13 -5.25
CA GLU A 258 -26.35 2.28 -4.98
C GLU A 258 -27.18 1.04 -5.40
N ARG A 259 -26.59 0.13 -6.18
CA ARG A 259 -27.23 -1.09 -6.67
C ARG A 259 -26.29 -2.28 -6.72
N ARG A 260 -26.45 -3.23 -5.82
CA ARG A 260 -25.77 -4.51 -5.84
C ARG A 260 -26.31 -5.41 -6.97
N CYS A 261 -25.43 -5.85 -7.88
CA CYS A 261 -25.77 -6.76 -8.98
C CYS A 261 -25.10 -8.14 -8.77
N ARG A 262 -25.75 -9.19 -9.26
CA ARG A 262 -25.15 -10.51 -9.39
C ARG A 262 -24.47 -10.62 -10.74
N ILE A 263 -23.18 -10.91 -10.74
CA ILE A 263 -22.36 -10.87 -11.95
C ILE A 263 -21.63 -12.20 -12.12
N HIS A 264 -21.63 -12.72 -13.34
CA HIS A 264 -20.80 -13.87 -13.69
C HIS A 264 -19.68 -13.44 -14.63
N VAL A 265 -18.42 -13.71 -14.25
CA VAL A 265 -17.24 -13.40 -15.08
C VAL A 265 -16.83 -14.65 -15.85
N LEU A 266 -16.96 -14.57 -17.17
CA LEU A 266 -16.57 -15.61 -18.11
C LEU A 266 -15.27 -15.19 -18.81
N GLY A 267 -14.15 -15.76 -18.40
CA GLY A 267 -12.83 -15.40 -18.87
C GLY A 267 -11.77 -15.73 -17.83
N GLY A 268 -10.56 -15.20 -17.97
CA GLY A 268 -9.45 -15.50 -17.07
C GLY A 268 -8.25 -14.59 -17.29
N GLY A 269 -7.08 -15.05 -16.85
CA GLY A 269 -5.83 -14.32 -16.92
C GLY A 269 -5.83 -13.07 -16.04
N THR A 270 -4.87 -12.18 -16.27
CA THR A 270 -4.71 -10.94 -15.51
C THR A 270 -5.89 -9.98 -15.71
N VAL A 271 -6.53 -9.97 -16.88
CA VAL A 271 -7.72 -9.13 -17.15
C VAL A 271 -8.91 -9.64 -16.37
N GLY A 272 -9.15 -10.96 -16.35
CA GLY A 272 -10.20 -11.58 -15.53
C GLY A 272 -10.01 -11.30 -14.04
N ALA A 273 -8.78 -11.42 -13.55
CA ALA A 273 -8.42 -11.10 -12.16
C ALA A 273 -8.76 -9.65 -11.78
N ARG A 274 -8.37 -8.68 -12.62
CA ARG A 274 -8.67 -7.25 -12.41
C ARG A 274 -10.17 -6.95 -12.48
N VAL A 275 -10.89 -7.58 -13.41
CA VAL A 275 -12.35 -7.44 -13.52
C VAL A 275 -13.04 -7.95 -12.25
N VAL A 276 -12.67 -9.14 -11.75
CA VAL A 276 -13.22 -9.69 -10.51
C VAL A 276 -12.92 -8.79 -9.33
N ALA A 277 -11.67 -8.32 -9.20
CA ALA A 277 -11.28 -7.41 -8.12
C ALA A 277 -12.11 -6.13 -8.13
N ASN A 278 -12.23 -5.45 -9.29
CA ASN A 278 -12.97 -4.20 -9.42
C ASN A 278 -14.49 -4.36 -9.18
N LEU A 279 -15.08 -5.47 -9.63
CA LEU A 279 -16.49 -5.76 -9.38
C LEU A 279 -16.78 -6.06 -7.89
N ARG A 280 -15.90 -6.82 -7.24
CA ARG A 280 -16.00 -7.07 -5.79
C ARG A 280 -15.74 -5.81 -4.99
N ALA A 281 -14.77 -4.98 -5.46
CA ALA A 281 -14.49 -3.66 -4.92
C ALA A 281 -15.72 -2.75 -4.90
N ALA A 282 -16.51 -2.81 -5.97
CA ALA A 282 -17.76 -2.06 -6.09
C ALA A 282 -18.94 -2.70 -5.34
N GLY A 283 -18.73 -3.73 -4.52
CA GLY A 283 -19.76 -4.35 -3.67
C GLY A 283 -20.71 -5.31 -4.40
N HIS A 284 -20.39 -5.74 -5.63
CA HIS A 284 -21.22 -6.68 -6.39
C HIS A 284 -21.05 -8.14 -5.92
N ASP A 285 -22.08 -8.97 -6.15
CA ASP A 285 -22.00 -10.42 -5.99
C ASP A 285 -21.39 -11.03 -7.25
N VAL A 286 -20.16 -11.54 -7.14
CA VAL A 286 -19.42 -12.05 -8.29
C VAL A 286 -19.23 -13.54 -8.20
N THR A 287 -19.42 -14.23 -9.32
CA THR A 287 -18.99 -15.61 -9.56
C THR A 287 -18.09 -15.64 -10.79
N ALA A 288 -17.16 -16.58 -10.89
CA ALA A 288 -16.22 -16.67 -12.00
C ALA A 288 -16.11 -18.09 -12.58
N GLY A 289 -15.58 -18.19 -13.76
CA GLY A 289 -15.23 -19.45 -14.41
C GLY A 289 -16.08 -19.82 -15.63
N PRO A 290 -15.74 -20.95 -16.26
CA PRO A 290 -14.72 -21.91 -15.85
C PRO A 290 -13.30 -21.39 -16.14
N CYS A 291 -12.42 -21.46 -15.15
CA CYS A 291 -11.02 -21.04 -15.21
C CYS A 291 -10.09 -22.26 -15.19
N ALA A 292 -8.97 -22.20 -15.89
CA ALA A 292 -7.98 -23.27 -15.83
C ALA A 292 -7.27 -23.27 -14.47
N GLU A 293 -6.92 -24.45 -13.94
CA GLU A 293 -6.03 -24.55 -12.80
C GLU A 293 -4.70 -23.82 -13.06
N GLY A 294 -4.24 -23.00 -12.13
CA GLY A 294 -3.06 -22.14 -12.28
C GLY A 294 -3.31 -20.84 -13.05
N ASP A 295 -4.56 -20.52 -13.42
CA ASP A 295 -4.90 -19.23 -14.02
C ASP A 295 -4.76 -18.09 -12.98
N ALA A 296 -4.24 -16.94 -13.41
CA ALA A 296 -4.01 -15.78 -12.56
C ALA A 296 -5.27 -15.27 -11.83
N ILE A 297 -6.46 -15.52 -12.39
CA ILE A 297 -7.73 -15.14 -11.75
C ILE A 297 -7.96 -15.90 -10.44
N LEU A 298 -7.43 -17.13 -10.29
CA LEU A 298 -7.71 -17.99 -9.13
C LEU A 298 -7.17 -17.40 -7.82
N ALA A 299 -5.99 -16.80 -7.85
CA ALA A 299 -5.43 -16.14 -6.67
C ALA A 299 -6.35 -15.04 -6.14
N VAL A 300 -6.94 -14.25 -7.04
CA VAL A 300 -7.86 -13.16 -6.68
C VAL A 300 -9.22 -13.71 -6.25
N THR A 301 -9.74 -14.74 -6.91
CA THR A 301 -11.04 -15.34 -6.55
C THR A 301 -10.99 -16.04 -5.20
N GLU A 302 -9.90 -16.71 -4.87
CA GLU A 302 -9.67 -17.32 -3.57
C GLU A 302 -9.60 -16.25 -2.45
N GLN A 303 -8.80 -15.21 -2.68
CA GLN A 303 -8.61 -14.12 -1.72
C GLN A 303 -9.90 -13.32 -1.45
N LEU A 304 -10.76 -13.16 -2.48
CA LEU A 304 -12.02 -12.41 -2.38
C LEU A 304 -13.23 -13.27 -2.06
N ASP A 305 -13.04 -14.55 -1.77
CA ASP A 305 -14.12 -15.54 -1.54
C ASP A 305 -15.17 -15.51 -2.69
N VAL A 306 -14.65 -15.55 -3.93
CA VAL A 306 -15.49 -15.58 -5.15
C VAL A 306 -15.71 -17.01 -5.60
N PRO A 307 -16.97 -17.50 -5.60
CA PRO A 307 -17.27 -18.86 -6.07
C PRO A 307 -16.82 -19.07 -7.51
N THR A 308 -15.80 -19.90 -7.71
CA THR A 308 -15.15 -20.11 -9.01
C THR A 308 -15.24 -21.57 -9.45
N GLU A 309 -15.56 -21.78 -10.72
CA GLU A 309 -15.47 -23.11 -11.35
C GLU A 309 -14.08 -23.28 -11.93
N THR A 310 -13.38 -24.34 -11.54
CA THR A 310 -12.04 -24.67 -12.05
C THR A 310 -12.07 -25.91 -12.95
N VAL A 311 -11.22 -25.92 -13.95
CA VAL A 311 -11.06 -27.03 -14.89
C VAL A 311 -9.58 -27.31 -15.11
N PRO A 312 -9.18 -28.55 -15.44
CA PRO A 312 -7.78 -28.84 -15.75
C PRO A 312 -7.26 -27.98 -16.90
N PRO A 313 -5.96 -27.64 -16.92
CA PRO A 313 -5.38 -26.84 -18.00
C PRO A 313 -5.56 -27.50 -19.34
N LEU A 314 -5.85 -26.70 -20.38
CA LEU A 314 -6.04 -27.16 -21.78
C LEU A 314 -7.16 -28.20 -21.99
N SER A 315 -7.97 -28.49 -20.96
CA SER A 315 -9.09 -29.41 -21.08
C SER A 315 -10.30 -28.75 -21.76
N GLU A 316 -11.08 -29.59 -22.46
CA GLU A 316 -12.43 -29.22 -22.92
C GLU A 316 -13.40 -29.27 -21.73
N LEU A 317 -14.38 -28.36 -21.73
CA LEU A 317 -15.40 -28.34 -20.69
C LEU A 317 -16.22 -29.63 -20.72
N ASP A 318 -16.31 -30.30 -19.58
CA ASP A 318 -17.19 -31.46 -19.42
C ASP A 318 -18.68 -31.03 -19.25
N GLY A 319 -19.56 -32.00 -19.12
CA GLY A 319 -21.00 -31.76 -18.99
C GLY A 319 -21.34 -31.07 -17.64
N GLY A 320 -20.60 -31.39 -16.59
CA GLY A 320 -20.79 -30.82 -15.25
C GLY A 320 -20.41 -29.33 -15.21
N SER A 321 -19.22 -29.00 -15.69
CA SER A 321 -18.73 -27.61 -15.77
C SER A 321 -19.62 -26.74 -16.66
N VAL A 322 -20.11 -27.29 -17.79
CA VAL A 322 -21.06 -26.58 -18.63
C VAL A 322 -22.38 -26.31 -17.90
N ALA A 323 -22.91 -27.28 -17.13
CA ALA A 323 -24.16 -27.12 -16.39
C ALA A 323 -24.04 -26.08 -15.29
N THR A 324 -22.97 -26.17 -14.48
CA THR A 324 -22.69 -25.22 -13.39
C THR A 324 -22.52 -23.78 -13.91
N THR A 325 -21.72 -23.61 -14.96
CA THR A 325 -21.50 -22.28 -15.58
C THR A 325 -22.79 -21.71 -16.15
N ARG A 326 -23.61 -22.56 -16.84
CA ARG A 326 -24.91 -22.14 -17.36
C ARG A 326 -25.87 -21.68 -16.28
N GLU A 327 -25.91 -22.37 -15.14
CA GLU A 327 -26.73 -21.97 -13.99
C GLU A 327 -26.29 -20.59 -13.44
N ARG A 328 -24.98 -20.38 -13.28
CA ARG A 328 -24.43 -19.08 -12.84
C ARG A 328 -24.73 -17.94 -13.80
N ILE A 329 -24.59 -18.16 -15.11
CA ILE A 329 -24.95 -17.19 -16.16
C ILE A 329 -26.43 -16.81 -16.08
N ARG A 330 -27.33 -17.79 -15.88
CA ARG A 330 -28.79 -17.56 -15.77
C ARG A 330 -29.17 -16.83 -14.49
N ALA A 331 -28.43 -17.08 -13.39
CA ALA A 331 -28.65 -16.41 -12.11
C ALA A 331 -28.08 -14.98 -12.06
N ALA A 332 -27.14 -14.64 -12.95
CA ALA A 332 -26.50 -13.35 -13.02
C ALA A 332 -27.40 -12.27 -13.66
N ASP A 333 -27.32 -11.05 -13.11
CA ASP A 333 -27.95 -9.87 -13.70
C ASP A 333 -27.20 -9.43 -14.97
N VAL A 334 -25.86 -9.59 -14.97
CA VAL A 334 -24.96 -9.32 -16.11
C VAL A 334 -23.86 -10.37 -16.16
N THR A 335 -23.51 -10.82 -17.36
CA THR A 335 -22.31 -11.64 -17.59
C THR A 335 -21.22 -10.77 -18.19
N VAL A 336 -20.00 -10.83 -17.63
CA VAL A 336 -18.83 -10.09 -18.13
C VAL A 336 -17.92 -11.05 -18.89
N LEU A 337 -17.64 -10.76 -20.17
CA LEU A 337 -16.62 -11.47 -20.94
C LEU A 337 -15.28 -10.76 -20.75
N ALA A 338 -14.37 -11.36 -19.96
CA ALA A 338 -13.06 -10.81 -19.66
C ALA A 338 -11.97 -11.57 -20.43
N ASP A 339 -11.47 -10.98 -21.51
CA ASP A 339 -10.48 -11.61 -22.40
C ASP A 339 -10.76 -13.08 -22.70
N LEU A 340 -12.02 -13.40 -23.02
CA LEU A 340 -12.50 -14.78 -23.19
C LEU A 340 -11.64 -15.58 -24.18
N THR A 341 -10.98 -16.61 -23.68
CA THR A 341 -10.25 -17.60 -24.51
C THR A 341 -11.20 -18.64 -25.04
N VAL A 342 -11.14 -18.90 -26.36
CA VAL A 342 -12.02 -19.84 -27.06
C VAL A 342 -11.24 -21.07 -27.49
N THR A 343 -11.57 -22.22 -26.88
CA THR A 343 -11.02 -23.53 -27.22
C THR A 343 -11.68 -24.12 -28.50
N PRO A 344 -11.10 -25.14 -29.13
CA PRO A 344 -11.62 -25.71 -30.37
C PRO A 344 -13.12 -26.14 -30.34
N SER A 345 -13.63 -26.62 -29.19
CA SER A 345 -15.05 -26.96 -29.04
C SER A 345 -16.01 -25.78 -29.14
N GLY A 346 -15.54 -24.56 -28.82
CA GLY A 346 -16.36 -23.35 -28.79
C GLY A 346 -17.42 -23.31 -27.71
N LYS A 347 -17.45 -24.24 -26.74
CA LYS A 347 -18.45 -24.32 -25.66
C LYS A 347 -18.56 -23.06 -24.84
N ARG A 348 -17.43 -22.34 -24.62
CA ARG A 348 -17.43 -21.05 -23.89
C ARG A 348 -18.19 -19.96 -24.64
N LEU A 349 -18.18 -19.98 -26.00
CA LEU A 349 -19.00 -19.06 -26.79
C LEU A 349 -20.48 -19.45 -26.76
N ASP A 350 -20.80 -20.76 -26.67
CA ASP A 350 -22.16 -21.21 -26.51
C ASP A 350 -22.74 -20.73 -25.19
N LEU A 351 -21.98 -20.86 -24.10
CA LEU A 351 -22.36 -20.36 -22.78
C LEU A 351 -22.52 -18.85 -22.78
N ALA A 352 -21.57 -18.10 -23.35
CA ALA A 352 -21.67 -16.64 -23.47
C ALA A 352 -22.90 -16.19 -24.27
N ALA A 353 -23.31 -16.97 -25.26
CA ALA A 353 -24.50 -16.67 -26.06
C ALA A 353 -25.81 -16.81 -25.27
N GLU A 354 -25.85 -17.64 -24.23
CA GLU A 354 -27.00 -17.80 -23.33
C GLU A 354 -27.16 -16.64 -22.33
N ALA A 355 -26.14 -15.80 -22.17
CA ALA A 355 -26.22 -14.66 -21.24
C ALA A 355 -27.27 -13.64 -21.70
N PRO A 356 -28.23 -13.25 -20.84
CA PRO A 356 -29.26 -12.28 -21.22
C PRO A 356 -28.65 -10.86 -21.42
N ARG A 357 -27.62 -10.52 -20.69
CA ARG A 357 -26.91 -9.23 -20.77
C ARG A 357 -25.42 -9.45 -20.69
N LEU A 358 -24.68 -8.72 -21.52
CA LEU A 358 -23.25 -8.84 -21.66
C LEU A 358 -22.56 -7.49 -21.47
N ALA A 359 -21.49 -7.48 -20.66
CA ALA A 359 -20.44 -6.50 -20.76
C ALA A 359 -19.17 -7.19 -21.30
N VAL A 360 -18.38 -6.48 -22.10
CA VAL A 360 -17.22 -7.08 -22.77
C VAL A 360 -15.99 -6.25 -22.45
N VAL A 361 -15.02 -6.87 -21.80
CA VAL A 361 -13.70 -6.30 -21.47
C VAL A 361 -12.66 -7.00 -22.32
N GLU A 362 -12.00 -6.27 -23.21
CA GLU A 362 -10.96 -6.77 -24.11
C GLU A 362 -9.71 -5.90 -23.99
N GLU A 363 -8.59 -6.51 -23.62
CA GLU A 363 -7.27 -5.87 -23.63
C GLU A 363 -6.32 -6.54 -24.62
N ARG A 364 -6.49 -7.84 -24.87
CA ARG A 364 -5.72 -8.58 -25.87
C ARG A 364 -6.55 -8.84 -27.12
N PRO A 365 -5.94 -8.77 -28.31
CA PRO A 365 -6.61 -9.09 -29.57
C PRO A 365 -7.26 -10.46 -29.54
N PHE A 366 -8.48 -10.61 -30.06
CA PHE A 366 -9.17 -11.89 -30.08
C PHE A 366 -8.40 -12.97 -30.87
N SER A 367 -7.60 -12.57 -31.86
CA SER A 367 -6.75 -13.50 -32.64
C SER A 367 -5.75 -14.28 -31.76
N GLU A 368 -5.32 -13.71 -30.65
CA GLU A 368 -4.38 -14.35 -29.70
C GLU A 368 -5.07 -15.32 -28.74
N ARG A 369 -6.40 -15.24 -28.64
CA ARG A 369 -7.23 -16.00 -27.69
C ARG A 369 -8.17 -16.99 -28.39
N ASN A 370 -8.14 -17.04 -29.71
CA ASN A 370 -9.02 -17.87 -30.52
C ASN A 370 -8.31 -19.10 -31.09
N TYR A 371 -8.56 -20.25 -30.49
CA TYR A 371 -8.04 -21.54 -30.94
C TYR A 371 -9.07 -22.35 -31.73
N ALA A 372 -10.26 -21.79 -32.06
CA ALA A 372 -11.36 -22.43 -32.72
C ALA A 372 -11.60 -21.96 -34.19
N GLY A 373 -10.68 -21.14 -34.72
CA GLY A 373 -10.69 -20.71 -36.12
C GLY A 373 -11.72 -19.61 -36.49
N ASP A 374 -11.90 -19.33 -37.79
CA ASP A 374 -12.66 -18.16 -38.28
C ASP A 374 -14.17 -18.18 -37.98
N ARG A 375 -14.77 -19.38 -37.85
CA ARG A 375 -16.21 -19.51 -37.51
C ARG A 375 -16.47 -18.93 -36.10
N SER A 376 -15.56 -19.15 -35.16
CA SER A 376 -15.67 -18.64 -33.82
C SER A 376 -15.47 -17.12 -33.75
N ARG A 377 -14.61 -16.56 -34.61
CA ARG A 377 -14.42 -15.09 -34.73
C ARG A 377 -15.74 -14.38 -35.04
N ARG A 378 -16.51 -14.87 -36.02
CA ARG A 378 -17.82 -14.29 -36.36
C ARG A 378 -18.84 -14.41 -35.22
N ARG A 379 -18.76 -15.50 -34.45
CA ARG A 379 -19.64 -15.72 -33.30
C ARG A 379 -19.29 -14.76 -32.16
N TYR A 380 -18.00 -14.63 -31.86
CA TYR A 380 -17.52 -13.71 -30.86
C TYR A 380 -17.85 -12.26 -31.22
N GLN A 381 -17.66 -11.83 -32.46
CA GLN A 381 -18.01 -10.49 -32.90
C GLN A 381 -19.50 -10.18 -32.65
N ARG A 382 -20.40 -11.12 -32.90
CA ARG A 382 -21.84 -10.95 -32.59
C ARG A 382 -22.13 -10.80 -31.11
N LEU A 383 -21.31 -11.42 -30.23
CA LEU A 383 -21.42 -11.21 -28.78
C LEU A 383 -20.95 -9.80 -28.38
N CYS A 384 -19.85 -9.34 -28.97
CA CYS A 384 -19.36 -7.98 -28.77
C CYS A 384 -20.37 -6.92 -29.28
N ASP A 385 -21.00 -7.17 -30.42
CA ASP A 385 -22.01 -6.24 -30.99
C ASP A 385 -23.29 -6.18 -30.13
N ARG A 386 -23.60 -7.25 -29.39
CA ARG A 386 -24.74 -7.33 -28.46
C ARG A 386 -24.40 -6.79 -27.06
N GLY A 387 -23.15 -6.88 -26.65
CA GLY A 387 -22.68 -6.49 -25.33
C GLY A 387 -22.24 -5.03 -25.26
N THR A 388 -22.25 -4.45 -24.07
CA THR A 388 -21.67 -3.13 -23.82
C THR A 388 -20.16 -3.28 -23.59
N ARG A 389 -19.35 -2.49 -24.30
CA ARG A 389 -17.89 -2.49 -24.09
C ARG A 389 -17.53 -1.76 -22.82
N ALA A 390 -16.57 -2.33 -22.09
CA ALA A 390 -16.01 -1.76 -20.88
C ALA A 390 -14.49 -1.97 -20.85
N THR A 391 -13.80 -1.19 -20.05
CA THR A 391 -12.43 -1.46 -19.61
C THR A 391 -12.46 -2.19 -18.26
N ALA A 392 -11.35 -2.79 -17.85
CA ALA A 392 -11.28 -3.35 -16.49
C ALA A 392 -11.52 -2.29 -15.41
N GLY A 393 -11.16 -1.01 -15.68
CA GLY A 393 -11.31 0.09 -14.73
C GLY A 393 -12.73 0.61 -14.57
N ASP A 394 -13.57 0.60 -15.62
CA ASP A 394 -14.93 1.14 -15.60
C ASP A 394 -16.03 0.05 -15.59
N VAL A 395 -15.65 -1.22 -15.59
CA VAL A 395 -16.59 -2.37 -15.66
C VAL A 395 -17.66 -2.33 -14.57
N ALA A 396 -17.34 -1.83 -13.38
CA ALA A 396 -18.27 -1.75 -12.25
C ALA A 396 -19.43 -0.77 -12.54
N SER A 397 -19.18 0.38 -13.12
CA SER A 397 -20.21 1.33 -13.54
C SER A 397 -21.01 0.81 -14.73
N VAL A 398 -20.34 0.21 -15.73
CA VAL A 398 -20.99 -0.33 -16.91
C VAL A 398 -21.98 -1.45 -16.57
N VAL A 399 -21.65 -2.35 -15.64
CA VAL A 399 -22.58 -3.43 -15.26
C VAL A 399 -23.84 -2.91 -14.56
N VAL A 400 -23.74 -1.82 -13.80
CA VAL A 400 -24.91 -1.16 -13.19
C VAL A 400 -25.82 -0.55 -14.26
N GLU A 401 -25.24 0.12 -15.26
CA GLU A 401 -26.00 0.68 -16.39
C GLU A 401 -26.72 -0.42 -17.19
N VAL A 402 -26.00 -1.48 -17.56
CA VAL A 402 -26.53 -2.64 -18.31
C VAL A 402 -27.64 -3.35 -17.54
N ALA A 403 -27.53 -3.45 -16.21
CA ALA A 403 -28.56 -4.02 -15.36
C ALA A 403 -29.78 -3.09 -15.23
N ALA A 404 -29.59 -1.76 -15.23
CA ALA A 404 -30.65 -0.78 -15.09
C ALA A 404 -31.50 -0.60 -16.36
N GLU A 405 -30.91 -0.68 -17.54
CA GLU A 405 -31.63 -0.55 -18.82
C GLU A 405 -32.76 -1.57 -18.96
N SER A 406 -32.59 -2.76 -18.43
CA SER A 406 -33.61 -3.82 -18.50
C SER A 406 -34.79 -3.59 -17.55
N ALA A 407 -34.57 -2.98 -16.38
CA ALA A 407 -35.70 -2.64 -15.49
C ALA A 407 -36.66 -1.64 -16.16
N ARG A 408 -36.09 -0.74 -16.99
CA ARG A 408 -36.89 0.22 -17.78
C ARG A 408 -37.65 -0.44 -18.97
N GLN A 409 -37.09 -1.48 -19.57
CA GLN A 409 -37.73 -2.21 -20.69
C GLN A 409 -38.85 -3.15 -20.21
N THR A 410 -38.71 -3.76 -19.03
CA THR A 410 -39.74 -4.63 -18.44
C THR A 410 -40.96 -3.82 -18.03
N ASN A 411 -40.76 -2.63 -17.39
CA ASN A 411 -41.83 -1.73 -17.01
C ASN A 411 -42.60 -1.12 -18.21
N ARG A 412 -41.95 -1.03 -19.40
CA ARG A 412 -42.62 -0.54 -20.63
C ARG A 412 -43.44 -1.62 -21.38
N ARG A 413 -43.30 -2.91 -21.02
CA ARG A 413 -44.07 -4.01 -21.61
C ARG A 413 -45.28 -4.40 -20.78
N GLU A 414 -45.37 -3.91 -19.51
CA GLU A 414 -46.49 -4.14 -18.59
C GLU A 414 -47.44 -2.94 -18.52
N THR A 415 -47.13 -1.84 -19.21
CA THR A 415 -48.04 -0.70 -19.49
C THR A 415 -48.47 -0.69 -20.94
#